data_b0271a71eeaa579addbbf04582291c37
#
_entry.id   b0271a71eeaa579addbbf04582291c37
#
_cell.length_a   1.000
_cell.length_b   1.000
_cell.length_c   1.000
_cell.angle_alpha   90.00
_cell.angle_beta   90.00
_cell.angle_gamma   90.00
#
_symmetry.space_group_name_H-M   'P 1'
#
loop_
_entity.id
_entity.type
_entity.pdbx_description
1 polymer ?
#
loop_
_entity_poly.entity_id
_entity_poly.type
_entity_poly.pdbx_seq_one_letter_code
_entity_poly.pdbx_strand_id
1 'polypeptide(L)'
;GVSRGRSWGDVAGVYSADPRKVKEACLLPLLRLDEASELARLAAPVLHARTLQPVSGSNIDLQLRCSYNPEQGSTRIERVLASGTGARIVTSHDDVCLIEFQVPAGHDFKLAHKDVDLILKRGQVRPLATGVHADRNLLQLCYTSEVVDSVFRLLDEAGLPGELRLRQGMALVALVGAGVCRNPLHSHRFWQQLKGQPVEFISQSDEGISLVAVLRVGPTESLIQGLHQSLFRAEKRIGLVLFGKGNIGSRWLELFAREQSALSARTGFEFVLSGVVD
;
A
#
# COMPACT_ATOMS: atom_id res chain seq x y z
N GLY A 1 5.18 -5.28 34.15
CA GLY A 1 5.88 -5.05 32.89
C GLY A 1 5.29 -3.84 32.17
N VAL A 2 6.11 -3.08 31.44
CA VAL A 2 5.65 -1.93 30.63
C VAL A 2 4.80 -2.46 29.50
N SER A 3 3.52 -2.07 29.46
CA SER A 3 2.57 -2.49 28.44
C SER A 3 2.44 -1.50 27.27
N ARG A 4 3.04 -0.31 27.37
CA ARG A 4 2.96 0.76 26.36
C ARG A 4 4.29 1.48 26.20
N GLY A 5 4.76 1.61 24.95
CA GLY A 5 5.87 2.45 24.54
C GLY A 5 5.35 3.74 23.89
N ARG A 6 6.08 4.86 24.03
CA ARG A 6 5.81 6.11 23.32
C ARG A 6 7.00 6.46 22.48
N SER A 7 6.77 6.77 21.21
CA SER A 7 7.76 7.35 20.30
C SER A 7 7.37 8.78 19.99
N TRP A 8 8.32 9.70 20.18
CA TRP A 8 8.14 11.10 19.93
C TRP A 8 8.87 11.50 18.65
N GLY A 9 8.16 12.13 17.73
CA GLY A 9 8.67 12.59 16.45
C GLY A 9 8.24 14.02 16.14
N ASP A 10 8.45 14.43 14.92
CA ASP A 10 8.07 15.73 14.37
C ASP A 10 6.61 15.78 13.87
N VAL A 11 5.98 14.62 13.72
CA VAL A 11 4.59 14.45 13.26
C VAL A 11 3.72 13.79 14.32
N ALA A 12 2.41 14.03 14.27
CA ALA A 12 1.45 13.48 15.25
C ALA A 12 1.31 11.96 15.17
N GLY A 13 1.65 11.35 14.04
CA GLY A 13 1.54 9.93 13.80
C GLY A 13 1.49 9.61 12.31
N VAL A 14 0.83 8.51 11.95
CA VAL A 14 0.66 8.07 10.59
C VAL A 14 -0.61 8.66 9.99
N TYR A 15 -0.50 9.20 8.79
CA TYR A 15 -1.61 9.75 8.01
C TYR A 15 -1.99 8.83 6.86
N SER A 16 -3.20 8.99 6.34
CA SER A 16 -3.70 8.25 5.16
C SER A 16 -2.94 8.55 3.86
N ALA A 17 -2.18 9.66 3.82
CA ALA A 17 -1.16 10.03 2.84
C ALA A 17 -0.23 11.08 3.46
N ASP A 18 0.85 11.46 2.78
CA ASP A 18 1.69 12.58 3.20
C ASP A 18 0.88 13.91 3.18
N PRO A 19 0.63 14.54 4.32
CA PRO A 19 -0.18 15.77 4.38
C PRO A 19 0.45 16.96 3.64
N ARG A 20 1.73 16.89 3.31
CA ARG A 20 2.41 17.90 2.47
C ARG A 20 1.99 17.77 1.00
N LYS A 21 1.67 16.54 0.54
CA LYS A 21 1.22 16.23 -0.83
C LYS A 21 -0.32 16.20 -0.94
N VAL A 22 -1.02 15.80 0.14
CA VAL A 22 -2.48 15.62 0.17
C VAL A 22 -3.06 16.34 1.39
N LYS A 23 -3.71 17.46 1.16
CA LYS A 23 -4.30 18.30 2.23
C LYS A 23 -5.43 17.60 3.00
N GLU A 24 -6.15 16.70 2.34
CA GLU A 24 -7.25 15.90 2.91
C GLU A 24 -6.75 14.67 3.65
N ALA A 25 -5.43 14.46 3.76
CA ALA A 25 -4.86 13.34 4.51
C ALA A 25 -5.29 13.40 5.97
N CYS A 26 -5.84 12.29 6.47
CA CYS A 26 -6.35 12.16 7.83
C CYS A 26 -5.36 11.41 8.70
N LEU A 27 -5.16 11.87 9.93
CA LEU A 27 -4.41 11.13 10.95
C LEU A 27 -5.13 9.81 11.27
N LEU A 28 -4.40 8.71 11.22
CA LEU A 28 -4.91 7.39 11.58
C LEU A 28 -4.72 7.17 13.09
N PRO A 29 -5.79 7.16 13.90
CA PRO A 29 -5.66 7.02 15.36
C PRO A 29 -5.14 5.63 15.76
N LEU A 30 -5.30 4.66 14.87
CA LEU A 30 -5.00 3.27 15.13
C LEU A 30 -4.46 2.58 13.87
N LEU A 31 -3.36 1.84 13.99
CA LEU A 31 -2.71 1.12 12.91
C LEU A 31 -2.30 -0.28 13.37
N ARG A 32 -2.38 -1.27 12.49
CA ARG A 32 -1.86 -2.61 12.76
C ARG A 32 -0.34 -2.62 12.69
N LEU A 33 0.29 -3.48 13.46
CA LEU A 33 1.76 -3.62 13.47
C LEU A 33 2.31 -4.07 12.11
N ASP A 34 1.61 -4.95 11.41
CA ASP A 34 1.98 -5.40 10.06
C ASP A 34 1.86 -4.27 9.02
N GLU A 35 0.79 -3.45 9.08
CA GLU A 35 0.64 -2.26 8.24
C GLU A 35 1.74 -1.22 8.52
N ALA A 36 2.06 -1.01 9.81
CA ALA A 36 3.14 -0.10 10.22
C ALA A 36 4.51 -0.59 9.72
N SER A 37 4.76 -1.90 9.80
CA SER A 37 6.00 -2.52 9.33
C SER A 37 6.15 -2.41 7.81
N GLU A 38 5.05 -2.62 7.08
CA GLU A 38 5.02 -2.49 5.63
C GLU A 38 5.20 -1.02 5.20
N LEU A 39 4.57 -0.08 5.89
CA LEU A 39 4.76 1.34 5.66
C LEU A 39 6.22 1.76 5.91
N ALA A 40 6.83 1.31 7.01
CA ALA A 40 8.23 1.58 7.33
C ALA A 40 9.21 1.04 6.29
N ARG A 41 8.81 -0.01 5.55
CA ARG A 41 9.59 -0.58 4.45
C ARG A 41 9.43 0.24 3.15
N LEU A 42 8.21 0.68 2.83
CA LEU A 42 7.86 1.28 1.54
C LEU A 42 8.00 2.80 1.49
N ALA A 43 7.91 3.48 2.64
CA ALA A 43 7.87 4.93 2.71
C ALA A 43 9.18 5.51 3.25
N ALA A 44 9.50 6.72 2.83
CA ALA A 44 10.49 7.54 3.52
C ALA A 44 9.95 8.01 4.89
N PRO A 45 10.75 8.47 5.80
CA PRO A 45 10.96 8.22 7.22
C PRO A 45 9.88 8.72 8.20
N VAL A 46 8.59 8.40 8.01
CA VAL A 46 7.60 8.61 9.11
C VAL A 46 7.75 7.53 10.19
N LEU A 47 8.19 6.33 9.81
CA LEU A 47 8.44 5.20 10.71
C LEU A 47 9.74 4.51 10.29
N HIS A 48 10.71 4.45 11.17
CA HIS A 48 11.89 3.61 10.96
C HIS A 48 11.60 2.17 11.37
N ALA A 49 11.98 1.21 10.53
CA ALA A 49 11.86 -0.22 10.84
C ALA A 49 12.52 -0.56 12.20
N ARG A 50 13.62 0.11 12.56
CA ARG A 50 14.30 -0.02 13.87
C ARG A 50 13.40 0.36 15.05
N THR A 51 12.46 1.30 14.89
CA THR A 51 11.51 1.69 15.94
C THR A 51 10.47 0.60 16.19
N LEU A 52 10.17 -0.21 15.19
CA LEU A 52 9.18 -1.29 15.28
C LEU A 52 9.79 -2.61 15.76
N GLN A 53 11.10 -2.84 15.57
CA GLN A 53 11.78 -4.07 15.98
C GLN A 53 11.54 -4.46 17.46
N PRO A 54 11.70 -3.55 18.45
CA PRO A 54 11.45 -3.89 19.87
C PRO A 54 9.99 -4.26 20.14
N VAL A 55 9.06 -3.70 19.36
CA VAL A 55 7.62 -3.92 19.51
C VAL A 55 7.19 -5.25 18.88
N SER A 56 7.83 -5.65 17.79
CA SER A 56 7.49 -6.90 17.09
C SER A 56 7.76 -8.16 17.94
N GLY A 57 8.75 -8.14 18.83
CA GLY A 57 9.11 -9.21 19.75
C GLY A 57 8.44 -9.17 21.12
N SER A 58 7.67 -8.12 21.44
CA SER A 58 7.10 -7.88 22.77
C SER A 58 5.59 -7.64 22.71
N ASN A 59 4.90 -7.71 23.87
CA ASN A 59 3.48 -7.34 23.99
C ASN A 59 3.32 -5.85 24.34
N ILE A 60 4.12 -4.98 23.71
CA ILE A 60 4.09 -3.55 23.97
C ILE A 60 3.32 -2.88 22.83
N ASP A 61 2.29 -2.12 23.16
CA ASP A 61 1.65 -1.20 22.22
C ASP A 61 2.54 0.03 22.02
N LEU A 62 2.74 0.46 20.79
CA LEU A 62 3.49 1.67 20.48
C LEU A 62 2.54 2.82 20.18
N GLN A 63 2.78 3.97 20.79
CA GLN A 63 2.07 5.22 20.49
C GLN A 63 3.03 6.24 19.89
N LEU A 64 2.70 6.72 18.69
CA LEU A 64 3.42 7.80 18.01
C LEU A 64 2.78 9.14 18.34
N ARG A 65 3.58 10.13 18.72
CA ARG A 65 3.13 11.49 19.06
C ARG A 65 4.08 12.55 18.53
N CYS A 66 3.53 13.74 18.27
CA CYS A 66 4.34 14.92 17.96
C CYS A 66 4.97 15.50 19.24
N SER A 67 6.28 15.73 19.20
CA SER A 67 7.03 16.35 20.31
C SER A 67 6.74 17.85 20.43
N TYR A 68 6.44 18.52 19.31
CA TYR A 68 6.16 19.97 19.27
C TYR A 68 4.70 20.30 19.61
N ASN A 69 3.76 19.40 19.30
CA ASN A 69 2.34 19.58 19.57
C ASN A 69 1.68 18.27 20.02
N PRO A 70 1.83 17.88 21.30
CA PRO A 70 1.30 16.62 21.82
C PRO A 70 -0.22 16.50 21.76
N GLU A 71 -0.95 17.63 21.70
CA GLU A 71 -2.44 17.67 21.64
C GLU A 71 -2.99 17.46 20.23
N GLN A 72 -2.15 17.49 19.21
CA GLN A 72 -2.57 17.32 17.81
C GLN A 72 -3.14 15.91 17.51
N GLY A 73 -2.98 14.96 18.41
CA GLY A 73 -3.41 13.58 18.28
C GLY A 73 -2.25 12.59 18.33
N SER A 74 -2.54 11.34 17.99
CA SER A 74 -1.53 10.27 18.02
C SER A 74 -1.97 9.08 17.18
N THR A 75 -1.03 8.26 16.74
CA THR A 75 -1.30 6.93 16.19
C THR A 75 -0.87 5.86 17.18
N ARG A 76 -1.78 4.96 17.52
CA ARG A 76 -1.48 3.75 18.29
C ARG A 76 -1.28 2.57 17.35
N ILE A 77 -0.19 1.83 17.55
CA ILE A 77 0.14 0.64 16.78
C ILE A 77 -0.13 -0.58 17.64
N GLU A 78 -1.01 -1.46 17.16
CA GLU A 78 -1.46 -2.67 17.85
C GLU A 78 -1.26 -3.91 16.99
N ARG A 79 -1.04 -5.07 17.61
CA ARG A 79 -0.86 -6.34 16.90
C ARG A 79 -2.14 -6.87 16.27
N VAL A 80 -3.24 -6.74 16.98
CA VAL A 80 -4.55 -7.26 16.55
C VAL A 80 -5.54 -6.12 16.54
N LEU A 81 -6.08 -5.86 15.37
CA LEU A 81 -7.11 -4.86 15.18
C LEU A 81 -8.25 -5.50 14.37
N ALA A 82 -9.46 -5.48 14.89
CA ALA A 82 -10.64 -5.76 14.10
C ALA A 82 -10.91 -4.55 13.20
N SER A 83 -10.22 -4.46 12.06
CA SER A 83 -10.41 -3.40 11.07
C SER A 83 -10.98 -3.98 9.78
N GLY A 84 -11.71 -3.14 9.05
CA GLY A 84 -12.15 -3.46 7.70
C GLY A 84 -10.96 -3.79 6.79
N THR A 85 -11.19 -4.58 5.75
CA THR A 85 -10.17 -4.93 4.76
C THR A 85 -10.07 -3.86 3.69
N GLY A 86 -8.84 -3.49 3.32
CA GLY A 86 -8.58 -2.58 2.20
C GLY A 86 -7.48 -1.55 2.48
N ALA A 87 -7.29 -0.64 1.53
CA ALA A 87 -6.28 0.42 1.64
C ALA A 87 -6.63 1.38 2.79
N ARG A 88 -5.61 1.76 3.53
CA ARG A 88 -5.66 2.77 4.59
C ARG A 88 -4.68 3.90 4.36
N ILE A 89 -3.61 3.63 3.61
CA ILE A 89 -2.52 4.58 3.37
C ILE A 89 -2.16 4.53 1.89
N VAL A 90 -1.98 5.73 1.30
CA VAL A 90 -1.29 5.94 0.03
C VAL A 90 0.08 6.50 0.34
N THR A 91 1.14 5.87 -0.17
CA THR A 91 2.50 6.36 0.00
C THR A 91 3.28 6.34 -1.30
N SER A 92 4.36 7.10 -1.37
CA SER A 92 5.27 7.15 -2.52
C SER A 92 6.71 7.29 -2.06
N HIS A 93 7.63 6.82 -2.89
CA HIS A 93 9.06 7.01 -2.72
C HIS A 93 9.65 7.42 -4.08
N ASP A 94 10.32 8.58 -4.12
CA ASP A 94 10.76 9.20 -5.37
C ASP A 94 12.20 8.80 -5.77
N ASP A 95 12.90 8.07 -4.90
CA ASP A 95 14.30 7.67 -5.09
C ASP A 95 14.46 6.16 -4.86
N VAL A 96 14.09 5.39 -5.89
CA VAL A 96 14.29 3.96 -5.90
C VAL A 96 15.03 3.53 -7.17
N CYS A 97 15.67 2.37 -7.08
CA CYS A 97 16.45 1.76 -8.14
C CYS A 97 15.96 0.34 -8.41
N LEU A 98 16.17 -0.14 -9.62
CA LEU A 98 15.91 -1.51 -10.01
C LEU A 98 17.22 -2.26 -10.26
N ILE A 99 17.36 -3.43 -9.63
CA ILE A 99 18.31 -4.45 -10.05
C ILE A 99 17.55 -5.39 -10.99
N GLU A 100 17.97 -5.46 -12.22
CA GLU A 100 17.46 -6.37 -13.23
C GLU A 100 18.39 -7.57 -13.32
N PHE A 101 17.85 -8.76 -13.12
CA PHE A 101 18.59 -10.01 -13.31
C PHE A 101 18.02 -10.75 -14.51
N GLN A 102 18.80 -10.79 -15.59
CA GLN A 102 18.46 -11.46 -16.83
C GLN A 102 19.05 -12.87 -16.84
N VAL A 103 18.21 -13.89 -16.75
CA VAL A 103 18.61 -15.30 -16.80
C VAL A 103 18.80 -15.71 -18.27
N PRO A 104 19.95 -16.33 -18.64
CA PRO A 104 20.22 -16.72 -20.02
C PRO A 104 19.24 -17.81 -20.51
N ALA A 105 19.04 -17.82 -21.81
CA ALA A 105 18.27 -18.89 -22.45
C ALA A 105 18.88 -20.27 -22.18
N GLY A 106 18.04 -21.24 -21.85
CA GLY A 106 18.49 -22.60 -21.52
C GLY A 106 18.74 -22.86 -20.01
N HIS A 107 18.69 -21.82 -19.17
CA HIS A 107 18.72 -21.97 -17.72
C HIS A 107 17.30 -21.97 -17.16
N ASP A 108 17.10 -22.68 -16.05
CA ASP A 108 15.81 -22.73 -15.36
C ASP A 108 15.58 -21.42 -14.59
N PHE A 109 14.69 -20.59 -15.11
CA PHE A 109 14.32 -19.31 -14.51
C PHE A 109 13.76 -19.46 -13.08
N LYS A 110 12.98 -20.53 -12.81
CA LYS A 110 12.40 -20.75 -11.47
C LYS A 110 13.49 -21.08 -10.45
N LEU A 111 14.48 -21.86 -10.87
CA LEU A 111 15.63 -22.19 -10.01
C LEU A 111 16.46 -20.93 -9.74
N ALA A 112 16.79 -20.17 -10.77
CA ALA A 112 17.53 -18.92 -10.64
C ALA A 112 16.81 -17.90 -9.73
N HIS A 113 15.49 -17.76 -9.87
CA HIS A 113 14.68 -16.91 -8.98
C HIS A 113 14.75 -17.39 -7.52
N LYS A 114 14.65 -18.71 -7.28
CA LYS A 114 14.77 -19.29 -5.94
C LYS A 114 16.15 -19.06 -5.34
N ASP A 115 17.20 -19.14 -6.13
CA ASP A 115 18.57 -18.90 -5.68
C ASP A 115 18.76 -17.42 -5.29
N VAL A 116 18.23 -16.47 -6.09
CA VAL A 116 18.18 -15.05 -5.73
C VAL A 116 17.47 -14.86 -4.40
N ASP A 117 16.28 -15.44 -4.21
CA ASP A 117 15.52 -15.32 -2.96
C ASP A 117 16.31 -15.86 -1.75
N LEU A 118 17.04 -16.96 -1.91
CA LEU A 118 17.87 -17.52 -0.84
C LEU A 118 19.04 -16.60 -0.47
N ILE A 119 19.67 -15.97 -1.46
CA ILE A 119 20.76 -15.00 -1.25
C ILE A 119 20.24 -13.79 -0.50
N LEU A 120 19.13 -13.22 -0.95
CA LEU A 120 18.50 -12.06 -0.31
C LEU A 120 18.07 -12.36 1.13
N LYS A 121 17.51 -13.55 1.39
CA LYS A 121 17.14 -13.98 2.75
C LYS A 121 18.37 -14.14 3.65
N ARG A 122 19.47 -14.70 3.16
CA ARG A 122 20.73 -14.82 3.91
C ARG A 122 21.35 -13.46 4.21
N GLY A 123 21.28 -12.54 3.24
CA GLY A 123 21.70 -11.15 3.41
C GLY A 123 20.74 -10.30 4.25
N GLN A 124 19.61 -10.85 4.68
CA GLN A 124 18.55 -10.14 5.42
C GLN A 124 18.07 -8.85 4.70
N VAL A 125 18.07 -8.87 3.36
CA VAL A 125 17.62 -7.77 2.53
C VAL A 125 16.34 -8.16 1.82
N ARG A 126 15.30 -7.33 1.96
CA ARG A 126 13.99 -7.53 1.34
C ARG A 126 13.74 -6.42 0.32
N PRO A 127 13.40 -6.74 -0.95
CA PRO A 127 13.07 -5.72 -1.94
C PRO A 127 11.77 -4.98 -1.55
N LEU A 128 11.65 -3.73 -1.98
CA LEU A 128 10.43 -2.93 -1.86
C LEU A 128 9.31 -3.51 -2.74
N ALA A 129 9.69 -3.98 -3.92
CA ALA A 129 8.81 -4.64 -4.88
C ALA A 129 9.62 -5.61 -5.74
N THR A 130 8.98 -6.66 -6.22
CA THR A 130 9.58 -7.65 -7.12
C THR A 130 8.72 -7.82 -8.36
N GLY A 131 9.34 -7.65 -9.55
CA GLY A 131 8.75 -7.94 -10.85
C GLY A 131 9.28 -9.28 -11.36
N VAL A 132 8.39 -10.21 -11.67
CA VAL A 132 8.74 -11.54 -12.19
C VAL A 132 8.18 -11.68 -13.60
N HIS A 133 9.05 -11.72 -14.60
CA HIS A 133 8.71 -11.81 -16.01
C HIS A 133 9.26 -13.12 -16.60
N ALA A 134 8.54 -14.21 -16.32
CA ALA A 134 8.98 -15.55 -16.73
C ALA A 134 9.06 -15.73 -18.25
N ASP A 135 8.22 -15.02 -19.01
CA ASP A 135 8.22 -14.97 -20.48
C ASP A 135 9.49 -14.38 -21.07
N ARG A 136 10.18 -13.54 -20.30
CA ARG A 136 11.42 -12.84 -20.68
C ARG A 136 12.63 -13.30 -19.90
N ASN A 137 12.49 -14.29 -19.01
CA ASN A 137 13.53 -14.72 -18.07
C ASN A 137 14.14 -13.55 -17.28
N LEU A 138 13.31 -12.57 -16.90
CA LEU A 138 13.73 -11.34 -16.23
C LEU A 138 13.14 -11.24 -14.82
N LEU A 139 14.00 -11.01 -13.84
CA LEU A 139 13.64 -10.67 -12.47
C LEU A 139 14.03 -9.22 -12.20
N GLN A 140 13.12 -8.42 -11.68
CA GLN A 140 13.35 -7.04 -11.30
C GLN A 140 13.15 -6.87 -9.79
N LEU A 141 14.15 -6.33 -9.12
CA LEU A 141 14.16 -6.10 -7.66
C LEU A 141 14.27 -4.61 -7.39
N CYS A 142 13.27 -4.05 -6.73
CA CYS A 142 13.23 -2.63 -6.38
C CYS A 142 13.81 -2.39 -4.98
N TYR A 143 14.74 -1.45 -4.87
CA TYR A 143 15.37 -1.02 -3.63
C TYR A 143 15.47 0.50 -3.57
N THR A 144 15.70 1.07 -2.37
CA THR A 144 16.08 2.48 -2.25
C THR A 144 17.52 2.67 -2.75
N SER A 145 17.85 3.89 -3.20
CA SER A 145 19.20 4.26 -3.62
C SER A 145 20.26 4.02 -2.53
N GLU A 146 19.87 4.12 -1.25
CA GLU A 146 20.78 3.94 -0.10
C GLU A 146 21.33 2.52 0.03
N VAL A 147 20.54 1.50 -0.35
CA VAL A 147 20.92 0.09 -0.14
C VAL A 147 21.22 -0.67 -1.42
N VAL A 148 20.83 -0.13 -2.58
CA VAL A 148 20.90 -0.84 -3.87
C VAL A 148 22.30 -1.32 -4.22
N ASP A 149 23.34 -0.52 -3.99
CA ASP A 149 24.73 -0.87 -4.32
C ASP A 149 25.25 -2.05 -3.48
N SER A 150 24.80 -2.14 -2.22
CA SER A 150 25.16 -3.26 -1.34
C SER A 150 24.49 -4.55 -1.77
N VAL A 151 23.21 -4.44 -2.20
CA VAL A 151 22.46 -5.61 -2.70
C VAL A 151 22.99 -6.05 -4.07
N PHE A 152 23.33 -5.10 -4.93
CA PHE A 152 23.91 -5.41 -6.24
C PHE A 152 25.21 -6.20 -6.09
N ARG A 153 26.13 -5.75 -5.23
CA ARG A 153 27.37 -6.47 -4.92
C ARG A 153 27.11 -7.85 -4.33
N LEU A 154 26.14 -7.98 -3.41
CA LEU A 154 25.78 -9.28 -2.82
C LEU A 154 25.33 -10.29 -3.88
N LEU A 155 24.57 -9.86 -4.89
CA LEU A 155 24.10 -10.69 -5.98
C LEU A 155 25.22 -11.00 -6.99
N ASP A 156 26.07 -10.02 -7.30
CA ASP A 156 27.21 -10.17 -8.21
C ASP A 156 28.26 -11.16 -7.67
N GLU A 157 28.60 -11.04 -6.39
CA GLU A 157 29.52 -11.95 -5.69
C GLU A 157 28.99 -13.38 -5.58
N ALA A 158 27.67 -13.57 -5.66
CA ALA A 158 27.07 -14.92 -5.64
C ALA A 158 27.31 -15.70 -6.93
N GLY A 159 27.73 -15.05 -8.01
CA GLY A 159 28.11 -15.71 -9.26
C GLY A 159 26.98 -16.48 -9.95
N LEU A 160 25.73 -16.00 -9.82
CA LEU A 160 24.60 -16.63 -10.48
C LEU A 160 24.73 -16.55 -12.01
N PRO A 161 24.26 -17.58 -12.75
CA PRO A 161 24.29 -17.55 -14.19
C PRO A 161 23.28 -16.53 -14.74
N GLY A 162 23.76 -15.35 -15.11
CA GLY A 162 22.92 -14.27 -15.63
C GLY A 162 23.63 -12.94 -15.69
N GLU A 163 22.93 -11.93 -16.20
CA GLU A 163 23.42 -10.57 -16.29
C GLU A 163 22.67 -9.70 -15.29
N LEU A 164 23.41 -8.98 -14.45
CA LEU A 164 22.87 -7.98 -13.53
C LEU A 164 23.01 -6.59 -14.18
N ARG A 165 21.93 -5.82 -14.13
CA ARG A 165 21.89 -4.42 -14.56
C ARG A 165 21.25 -3.56 -13.48
N LEU A 166 21.83 -2.38 -13.25
CA LEU A 166 21.28 -1.38 -12.33
C LEU A 166 20.59 -0.27 -13.13
N ARG A 167 19.34 0.02 -12.80
CA ARG A 167 18.59 1.16 -13.34
C ARG A 167 18.21 2.09 -12.19
N GLN A 168 18.59 3.35 -12.32
CA GLN A 168 18.31 4.42 -11.36
C GLN A 168 17.18 5.33 -11.85
N GLY A 169 16.77 6.27 -11.00
CA GLY A 169 15.76 7.28 -11.35
C GLY A 169 14.34 6.73 -11.43
N MET A 170 14.08 5.64 -10.72
CA MET A 170 12.75 5.07 -10.58
C MET A 170 12.05 5.63 -9.36
N ALA A 171 10.74 5.47 -9.32
CA ALA A 171 9.91 5.82 -8.18
C ALA A 171 8.90 4.71 -7.89
N LEU A 172 8.31 4.72 -6.70
CA LEU A 172 7.20 3.83 -6.39
C LEU A 172 6.01 4.59 -5.82
N VAL A 173 4.83 4.04 -6.04
CA VAL A 173 3.58 4.40 -5.39
C VAL A 173 2.97 3.14 -4.81
N ALA A 174 2.50 3.20 -3.57
CA ALA A 174 1.94 2.04 -2.91
C ALA A 174 0.66 2.35 -2.14
N LEU A 175 -0.22 1.35 -2.09
CA LEU A 175 -1.32 1.26 -1.15
C LEU A 175 -0.92 0.32 -0.03
N VAL A 176 -1.18 0.72 1.22
CA VAL A 176 -0.96 -0.12 2.40
C VAL A 176 -2.27 -0.26 3.17
N GLY A 177 -2.56 -1.47 3.57
CA GLY A 177 -3.71 -1.80 4.41
C GLY A 177 -4.03 -3.29 4.41
N ALA A 178 -4.56 -3.79 5.51
CA ALA A 178 -4.87 -5.20 5.67
C ALA A 178 -5.83 -5.71 4.58
N GLY A 179 -5.40 -6.73 3.85
CA GLY A 179 -6.19 -7.35 2.78
C GLY A 179 -6.43 -6.45 1.57
N VAL A 180 -5.62 -5.40 1.35
CA VAL A 180 -5.75 -4.49 0.20
C VAL A 180 -5.74 -5.22 -1.14
N CYS A 181 -4.90 -6.26 -1.27
CA CYS A 181 -4.81 -7.07 -2.48
C CYS A 181 -6.04 -7.95 -2.73
N ARG A 182 -6.84 -8.21 -1.69
CA ARG A 182 -8.09 -8.98 -1.76
C ARG A 182 -9.34 -8.10 -1.91
N ASN A 183 -9.18 -6.77 -1.89
CA ASN A 183 -10.27 -5.83 -2.07
C ASN A 183 -10.36 -5.42 -3.55
N PRO A 184 -11.34 -5.95 -4.32
CA PRO A 184 -11.41 -5.70 -5.76
C PRO A 184 -11.61 -4.22 -6.10
N LEU A 185 -12.36 -3.49 -5.26
CA LEU A 185 -12.64 -2.08 -5.47
C LEU A 185 -11.36 -1.24 -5.34
N HIS A 186 -10.55 -1.49 -4.31
CA HIS A 186 -9.30 -0.75 -4.10
C HIS A 186 -8.26 -1.07 -5.17
N SER A 187 -8.13 -2.35 -5.54
CA SER A 187 -7.26 -2.76 -6.64
C SER A 187 -7.68 -2.12 -7.95
N HIS A 188 -8.98 -2.12 -8.27
CA HIS A 188 -9.52 -1.49 -9.48
C HIS A 188 -9.26 0.02 -9.51
N ARG A 189 -9.51 0.73 -8.42
CA ARG A 189 -9.23 2.18 -8.29
C ARG A 189 -7.76 2.49 -8.45
N PHE A 190 -6.87 1.66 -7.89
CA PHE A 190 -5.43 1.77 -8.07
C PHE A 190 -5.04 1.66 -9.54
N TRP A 191 -5.51 0.63 -10.21
CA TRP A 191 -5.25 0.43 -11.64
C TRP A 191 -5.78 1.57 -12.51
N GLN A 192 -6.98 2.09 -12.22
CA GLN A 192 -7.55 3.22 -12.94
C GLN A 192 -6.69 4.48 -12.83
N GLN A 193 -6.17 4.79 -11.65
CA GLN A 193 -5.33 5.96 -11.43
C GLN A 193 -3.94 5.82 -12.09
N LEU A 194 -3.46 4.60 -12.25
CA LEU A 194 -2.19 4.31 -12.93
C LEU A 194 -2.33 4.32 -14.46
N LYS A 195 -3.54 4.37 -15.01
CA LYS A 195 -3.75 4.42 -16.45
C LYS A 195 -3.08 5.65 -17.06
N GLY A 196 -2.19 5.42 -18.04
CA GLY A 196 -1.41 6.48 -18.70
C GLY A 196 -0.15 6.89 -17.94
N GLN A 197 0.12 6.33 -16.75
CA GLN A 197 1.38 6.51 -16.05
C GLN A 197 2.48 5.57 -16.61
N PRO A 198 3.75 5.97 -16.55
CA PRO A 198 4.86 5.15 -17.06
C PRO A 198 5.21 4.01 -16.07
N VAL A 199 4.27 3.09 -15.87
CA VAL A 199 4.43 1.94 -14.97
C VAL A 199 5.44 0.95 -15.55
N GLU A 200 6.41 0.55 -14.76
CA GLU A 200 7.36 -0.51 -15.09
C GLU A 200 6.76 -1.88 -14.77
N PHE A 201 6.34 -2.08 -13.54
CA PHE A 201 5.60 -3.26 -13.10
C PHE A 201 4.77 -2.96 -11.84
N ILE A 202 3.88 -3.90 -11.48
CA ILE A 202 3.12 -3.87 -10.24
C ILE A 202 3.40 -5.15 -9.46
N SER A 203 3.55 -5.00 -8.16
CA SER A 203 3.85 -6.06 -7.21
C SER A 203 2.87 -6.03 -6.04
N GLN A 204 2.65 -7.19 -5.45
CA GLN A 204 1.87 -7.36 -4.21
C GLN A 204 2.78 -7.93 -3.14
N SER A 205 2.58 -7.54 -1.88
CA SER A 205 3.25 -8.22 -0.79
C SER A 205 2.69 -9.63 -0.59
N ASP A 206 3.53 -10.58 -0.18
CA ASP A 206 3.15 -11.98 0.07
C ASP A 206 1.97 -12.10 1.05
N GLU A 207 1.91 -11.19 2.02
CA GLU A 207 0.86 -11.14 3.04
C GLU A 207 -0.40 -10.40 2.57
N GLY A 208 -0.38 -9.81 1.37
CA GLY A 208 -1.49 -9.06 0.80
C GLY A 208 -1.78 -7.73 1.50
N ILE A 209 -0.79 -7.15 2.16
CA ILE A 209 -0.89 -5.90 2.94
C ILE A 209 -0.56 -4.68 2.08
N SER A 210 0.21 -4.84 1.01
CA SER A 210 0.54 -3.75 0.10
C SER A 210 0.38 -4.11 -1.36
N LEU A 211 0.01 -3.09 -2.14
CA LEU A 211 -0.01 -3.11 -3.60
C LEU A 211 0.89 -1.99 -4.08
N VAL A 212 1.94 -2.32 -4.82
CA VAL A 212 3.03 -1.41 -5.19
C VAL A 212 3.13 -1.30 -6.70
N ALA A 213 3.18 -0.09 -7.23
CA ALA A 213 3.54 0.18 -8.63
C ALA A 213 4.91 0.86 -8.66
N VAL A 214 5.82 0.32 -9.46
CA VAL A 214 7.10 0.94 -9.77
C VAL A 214 6.95 1.75 -11.05
N LEU A 215 7.40 2.99 -11.02
CA LEU A 215 7.27 3.98 -12.09
C LEU A 215 8.64 4.37 -12.62
N ARG A 216 8.71 4.68 -13.94
CA ARG A 216 9.94 5.15 -14.59
C ARG A 216 10.28 6.62 -14.30
N VAL A 217 9.35 7.34 -13.72
CA VAL A 217 9.49 8.75 -13.31
C VAL A 217 8.79 8.96 -11.97
N GLY A 218 9.17 10.00 -11.24
CA GLY A 218 8.52 10.36 -9.98
C GLY A 218 7.01 10.54 -10.14
N PRO A 219 6.20 10.08 -9.18
CA PRO A 219 4.75 10.28 -9.21
C PRO A 219 4.43 11.76 -9.07
N THR A 220 3.52 12.25 -9.90
CA THR A 220 3.01 13.62 -9.76
C THR A 220 2.16 13.75 -8.49
N GLU A 221 2.12 14.94 -7.91
CA GLU A 221 1.20 15.20 -6.77
C GLU A 221 -0.24 14.87 -7.14
N SER A 222 -0.65 15.15 -8.39
CA SER A 222 -1.98 14.83 -8.89
C SER A 222 -2.27 13.33 -8.87
N LEU A 223 -1.29 12.46 -9.12
CA LEU A 223 -1.47 11.01 -9.00
C LEU A 223 -1.72 10.60 -7.56
N ILE A 224 -0.92 11.12 -6.62
CA ILE A 224 -1.07 10.80 -5.19
C ILE A 224 -2.41 11.32 -4.65
N GLN A 225 -2.77 12.56 -5.00
CA GLN A 225 -4.06 13.15 -4.64
C GLN A 225 -5.23 12.37 -5.24
N GLY A 226 -5.15 12.01 -6.53
CA GLY A 226 -6.16 11.23 -7.23
C GLY A 226 -6.36 9.84 -6.60
N LEU A 227 -5.27 9.14 -6.28
CA LEU A 227 -5.29 7.88 -5.54
C LEU A 227 -5.98 8.05 -4.18
N HIS A 228 -5.54 9.01 -3.38
CA HIS A 228 -6.12 9.28 -2.07
C HIS A 228 -7.60 9.60 -2.16
N GLN A 229 -7.99 10.51 -3.04
CA GLN A 229 -9.39 10.90 -3.24
C GLN A 229 -10.26 9.71 -3.70
N SER A 230 -9.74 8.90 -4.63
CA SER A 230 -10.49 7.73 -5.12
C SER A 230 -10.73 6.66 -4.06
N LEU A 231 -9.82 6.55 -3.08
CA LEU A 231 -9.85 5.51 -2.04
C LEU A 231 -10.53 5.97 -0.75
N PHE A 232 -10.30 7.22 -0.33
CA PHE A 232 -10.68 7.71 1.01
C PHE A 232 -11.68 8.84 0.98
N ARG A 233 -12.00 9.40 -0.18
CA ARG A 233 -13.11 10.32 -0.26
C ARG A 233 -14.34 9.55 0.19
N ALA A 234 -14.95 10.00 1.29
CA ALA A 234 -16.21 9.44 1.76
C ALA A 234 -17.14 9.37 0.54
N GLU A 235 -17.57 8.15 0.18
CA GLU A 235 -18.53 7.98 -0.89
C GLU A 235 -19.67 8.94 -0.54
N LYS A 236 -19.96 9.89 -1.44
CA LYS A 236 -21.05 10.82 -1.19
C LYS A 236 -22.29 9.97 -0.99
N ARG A 237 -22.78 9.92 0.24
CA ARG A 237 -23.99 9.20 0.58
C ARG A 237 -25.19 9.99 0.08
N ILE A 238 -25.97 9.36 -0.77
CA ILE A 238 -27.26 9.90 -1.21
C ILE A 238 -28.33 9.16 -0.44
N GLY A 239 -28.95 9.85 0.52
CA GLY A 239 -30.13 9.37 1.21
C GLY A 239 -31.33 9.40 0.27
N LEU A 240 -31.98 8.25 0.09
CA LEU A 240 -33.23 8.14 -0.66
C LEU A 240 -34.38 7.99 0.32
N VAL A 241 -35.46 8.70 0.08
CA VAL A 241 -36.72 8.55 0.80
C VAL A 241 -37.78 8.13 -0.23
N LEU A 242 -38.41 6.98 0.01
CA LEU A 242 -39.51 6.49 -0.82
C LEU A 242 -40.83 6.95 -0.21
N PHE A 243 -41.65 7.63 -1.00
CA PHE A 243 -43.04 7.96 -0.64
C PHE A 243 -44.00 7.02 -1.38
N GLY A 244 -44.81 6.33 -0.59
CA GLY A 244 -45.78 5.35 -1.10
C GLY A 244 -45.21 3.95 -1.20
N LYS A 245 -45.73 3.02 -0.38
CA LYS A 245 -45.35 1.59 -0.34
C LYS A 245 -46.37 0.70 -1.07
N GLY A 246 -47.10 1.24 -2.04
CA GLY A 246 -48.01 0.44 -2.89
C GLY A 246 -47.23 -0.52 -3.81
N ASN A 247 -47.91 -1.14 -4.74
CA ASN A 247 -47.34 -2.15 -5.65
C ASN A 247 -46.05 -1.65 -6.36
N ILE A 248 -46.04 -0.40 -6.82
CA ILE A 248 -44.88 0.21 -7.50
C ILE A 248 -43.74 0.42 -6.53
N GLY A 249 -44.00 1.00 -5.35
CA GLY A 249 -42.98 1.25 -4.33
C GLY A 249 -42.33 -0.02 -3.80
N SER A 250 -43.12 -1.07 -3.55
CA SER A 250 -42.60 -2.38 -3.15
C SER A 250 -41.70 -2.98 -4.22
N ARG A 251 -42.09 -2.89 -5.48
CA ARG A 251 -41.28 -3.40 -6.60
C ARG A 251 -39.98 -2.62 -6.78
N TRP A 252 -40.04 -1.28 -6.58
CA TRP A 252 -38.84 -0.44 -6.60
C TRP A 252 -37.86 -0.81 -5.47
N LEU A 253 -38.33 -1.09 -4.26
CA LEU A 253 -37.49 -1.54 -3.14
C LEU A 253 -36.74 -2.82 -3.45
N GLU A 254 -37.42 -3.83 -4.02
CA GLU A 254 -36.79 -5.06 -4.44
C GLU A 254 -35.72 -4.85 -5.50
N LEU A 255 -36.00 -4.02 -6.49
CA LEU A 255 -35.06 -3.68 -7.55
C LEU A 255 -33.85 -2.92 -6.99
N PHE A 256 -34.10 -1.92 -6.14
CA PHE A 256 -33.04 -1.13 -5.50
C PHE A 256 -32.13 -2.01 -4.65
N ALA A 257 -32.67 -2.89 -3.80
CA ALA A 257 -31.88 -3.80 -2.98
C ALA A 257 -30.97 -4.71 -3.81
N ARG A 258 -31.46 -5.16 -4.99
CA ARG A 258 -30.70 -5.99 -5.91
C ARG A 258 -29.60 -5.23 -6.65
N GLU A 259 -29.86 -4.00 -7.08
CA GLU A 259 -29.01 -3.23 -7.97
C GLU A 259 -28.15 -2.17 -7.24
N GLN A 260 -28.36 -1.96 -5.93
CA GLN A 260 -27.70 -0.92 -5.12
C GLN A 260 -26.17 -0.96 -5.26
N SER A 261 -25.55 -2.14 -5.14
CA SER A 261 -24.10 -2.29 -5.24
C SER A 261 -23.57 -1.96 -6.63
N ALA A 262 -24.27 -2.40 -7.69
CA ALA A 262 -23.92 -2.10 -9.06
C ALA A 262 -24.09 -0.61 -9.39
N LEU A 263 -25.12 0.02 -8.86
CA LEU A 263 -25.38 1.44 -9.00
C LEU A 263 -24.27 2.26 -8.32
N SER A 264 -23.91 1.89 -7.10
CA SER A 264 -22.82 2.55 -6.34
C SER A 264 -21.47 2.39 -7.04
N ALA A 265 -21.14 1.21 -7.54
CA ALA A 265 -19.91 0.97 -8.30
C ALA A 265 -19.83 1.80 -9.59
N ARG A 266 -20.97 1.98 -10.29
CA ARG A 266 -21.05 2.72 -11.56
C ARG A 266 -21.01 4.25 -11.36
N THR A 267 -21.61 4.74 -10.29
CA THR A 267 -21.79 6.19 -10.08
C THR A 267 -20.77 6.81 -9.13
N GLY A 268 -20.11 6.01 -8.28
CA GLY A 268 -19.23 6.48 -7.20
C GLY A 268 -19.98 7.13 -6.03
N PHE A 269 -21.32 6.90 -5.94
CA PHE A 269 -22.15 7.33 -4.82
C PHE A 269 -22.67 6.13 -4.05
N GLU A 270 -22.63 6.18 -2.71
CA GLU A 270 -23.33 5.22 -1.87
C GLU A 270 -24.80 5.66 -1.74
N PHE A 271 -25.71 4.88 -2.30
CA PHE A 271 -27.15 5.11 -2.18
C PHE A 271 -27.69 4.37 -0.96
N VAL A 272 -28.27 5.10 -0.02
CA VAL A 272 -28.82 4.52 1.22
C VAL A 272 -30.30 4.84 1.30
N LEU A 273 -31.15 3.83 1.48
CA LEU A 273 -32.56 4.05 1.78
C LEU A 273 -32.68 4.59 3.20
N SER A 274 -32.96 5.90 3.34
CA SER A 274 -33.03 6.60 4.62
C SER A 274 -34.43 6.57 5.22
N GLY A 275 -35.48 6.29 4.44
CA GLY A 275 -36.83 6.18 4.93
C GLY A 275 -37.82 5.71 3.86
N VAL A 276 -38.91 5.12 4.32
CA VAL A 276 -40.09 4.80 3.53
C VAL A 276 -41.29 5.46 4.23
N VAL A 277 -42.01 6.29 3.52
CA VAL A 277 -43.21 6.97 4.01
C VAL A 277 -44.39 6.43 3.24
N ASP A 278 -45.41 5.99 3.95
CA ASP A 278 -46.65 5.43 3.38
C ASP A 278 -47.74 6.48 3.32
#